data_004daa86b7476ca1288d9f699e326186
#
_entry.id   004daa86b7476ca1288d9f699e326186
#
_cell.length_a   1.000
_cell.length_b   1.000
_cell.length_c   1.000
_cell.angle_alpha   90.00
_cell.angle_beta   90.00
_cell.angle_gamma   90.00
#
_symmetry.space_group_name_H-M   'P 1'
#
loop_
_entity.id
_entity.type
_entity.pdbx_description
1 polymer ?
#
loop_
_entity_poly.entity_id
_entity_poly.type
_entity_poly.pdbx_seq_one_letter_code
_entity_poly.pdbx_strand_id
1 'polypeptide(L)'
;MSKTSGTTGSRRTKARYLTETAVLTALLIVLQAVTKPAGQYVTGACVNAVLAVAALVVGLWSGVTVAVLSPVFAFLLGIGPQVPQVVPAIMAGNLVFVVLLALLEGGAVAPLWRRGAAWLVSAAAKFGALYLLVVKLLCAVVPLKEPQAAMFTAMFSYPQLVTALAGGAIALMLAPPLRRALKR
;
A
#
# COMPACT_ATOMS: atom_id res chain seq x y z
N MET A 1 -46.27 10.80 7.06
CA MET A 1 -45.72 10.35 5.75
C MET A 1 -44.43 11.06 5.56
N SER A 2 -43.44 10.45 5.45
CA SER A 2 -42.54 9.58 4.79
C SER A 2 -41.08 9.93 5.17
N LYS A 3 -40.40 9.15 6.00
CA LYS A 3 -38.95 9.21 6.27
C LYS A 3 -38.26 7.95 5.73
N THR A 4 -38.27 7.72 4.42
CA THR A 4 -37.62 6.54 3.80
C THR A 4 -36.50 6.86 2.82
N SER A 5 -36.15 8.14 2.61
CA SER A 5 -35.11 8.50 1.62
C SER A 5 -33.67 8.45 2.14
N GLY A 6 -33.44 8.39 3.45
CA GLY A 6 -32.08 8.45 4.03
C GLY A 6 -31.28 7.14 3.97
N THR A 7 -31.96 5.99 3.96
CA THR A 7 -31.30 4.67 4.05
C THR A 7 -30.74 4.17 2.73
N THR A 8 -31.34 4.51 1.62
CA THR A 8 -30.92 4.03 0.27
C THR A 8 -29.63 4.68 -0.20
N GLY A 9 -29.45 5.97 0.05
CA GLY A 9 -28.21 6.70 -0.30
C GLY A 9 -26.99 6.20 0.49
N SER A 10 -27.14 5.95 1.79
CA SER A 10 -26.07 5.43 2.65
C SER A 10 -25.63 4.01 2.25
N ARG A 11 -26.57 3.13 1.89
CA ARG A 11 -26.26 1.77 1.43
C ARG A 11 -25.52 1.76 0.09
N ARG A 12 -25.93 2.59 -0.87
CA ARG A 12 -25.24 2.73 -2.16
C ARG A 12 -23.80 3.19 -2.01
N THR A 13 -23.55 4.15 -1.12
CA THR A 13 -22.20 4.66 -0.85
C THR A 13 -21.31 3.58 -0.24
N LYS A 14 -21.81 2.79 0.71
CA LYS A 14 -21.09 1.68 1.34
C LYS A 14 -20.79 0.55 0.35
N ALA A 15 -21.77 0.15 -0.47
CA ALA A 15 -21.58 -0.88 -1.49
C ALA A 15 -20.51 -0.47 -2.51
N ARG A 16 -20.55 0.77 -3.00
CA ARG A 16 -19.56 1.32 -3.91
C ARG A 16 -18.16 1.31 -3.30
N TYR A 17 -18.02 1.76 -2.06
CA TYR A 17 -16.76 1.76 -1.33
C TYR A 17 -16.16 0.35 -1.22
N LEU A 18 -16.98 -0.63 -0.86
CA LEU A 18 -16.56 -2.03 -0.74
C LEU A 18 -16.12 -2.59 -2.10
N THR A 19 -16.89 -2.32 -3.16
CA THR A 19 -16.55 -2.75 -4.52
C THR A 19 -15.23 -2.15 -5.00
N GLU A 20 -15.02 -0.85 -4.82
CA GLU A 20 -13.77 -0.17 -5.22
C GLU A 20 -12.57 -0.74 -4.45
N THR A 21 -12.73 -1.01 -3.14
CA THR A 21 -11.67 -1.63 -2.33
C THR A 21 -11.37 -3.05 -2.79
N ALA A 22 -12.39 -3.85 -3.07
CA ALA A 22 -12.24 -5.22 -3.56
C ALA A 22 -11.56 -5.26 -4.94
N VAL A 23 -11.93 -4.37 -5.87
CA VAL A 23 -11.30 -4.25 -7.19
C VAL A 23 -9.83 -3.87 -7.05
N LEU A 24 -9.49 -2.91 -6.20
CA LEU A 24 -8.10 -2.51 -5.98
C LEU A 24 -7.28 -3.63 -5.32
N THR A 25 -7.88 -4.38 -4.39
CA THR A 25 -7.22 -5.56 -3.79
C THR A 25 -6.94 -6.63 -4.85
N ALA A 26 -7.94 -6.95 -5.67
CA ALA A 26 -7.78 -7.92 -6.76
C ALA A 26 -6.73 -7.47 -7.79
N LEU A 27 -6.78 -6.20 -8.20
CA LEU A 27 -5.79 -5.61 -9.10
C LEU A 27 -4.38 -5.73 -8.52
N LEU A 28 -4.21 -5.44 -7.24
CA LEU A 28 -2.92 -5.54 -6.58
C LEU A 28 -2.38 -6.97 -6.59
N ILE A 29 -3.23 -7.96 -6.29
CA ILE A 29 -2.86 -9.38 -6.30
C ILE A 29 -2.43 -9.80 -7.71
N VAL A 30 -3.20 -9.43 -8.73
CA VAL A 30 -2.88 -9.73 -10.14
C VAL A 30 -1.56 -9.07 -10.53
N LEU A 31 -1.37 -7.79 -10.21
CA LEU A 31 -0.12 -7.08 -10.50
C LEU A 31 1.08 -7.75 -9.81
N GLN A 32 0.96 -8.14 -8.56
CA GLN A 32 2.02 -8.88 -7.86
C GLN A 32 2.38 -10.19 -8.59
N ALA A 33 1.38 -10.96 -9.00
CA ALA A 33 1.60 -12.22 -9.70
C ALA A 33 2.28 -12.04 -11.07
N VAL A 34 1.77 -11.10 -11.86
CA VAL A 34 2.25 -10.85 -13.24
C VAL A 34 3.64 -10.18 -13.24
N THR A 35 3.91 -9.29 -12.30
CA THR A 35 5.19 -8.55 -12.25
C THR A 35 6.28 -9.27 -11.48
N LYS A 36 5.98 -10.36 -10.76
CA LYS A 36 6.98 -11.15 -10.03
C LYS A 36 8.24 -11.50 -10.86
N PRO A 37 8.11 -11.94 -12.12
CA PRO A 37 9.29 -12.25 -12.96
C PRO A 37 10.14 -11.01 -13.31
N ALA A 38 9.54 -9.80 -13.28
CA ALA A 38 10.24 -8.54 -13.56
C ALA A 38 11.05 -8.03 -12.35
N GLY A 39 11.00 -8.75 -11.24
CA GLY A 39 11.79 -8.46 -10.04
C GLY A 39 11.14 -7.50 -9.05
N GLN A 40 11.82 -7.35 -7.92
CA GLN A 40 11.32 -6.62 -6.75
C GLN A 40 11.00 -5.14 -7.02
N TYR A 41 11.81 -4.46 -7.83
CA TYR A 41 11.61 -3.03 -8.11
C TYR A 41 10.29 -2.77 -8.84
N VAL A 42 9.98 -3.58 -9.85
CA VAL A 42 8.73 -3.45 -10.62
C VAL A 42 7.54 -3.86 -9.77
N THR A 43 7.60 -5.04 -9.15
CA THR A 43 6.51 -5.55 -8.31
C THR A 43 6.23 -4.61 -7.13
N GLY A 44 7.28 -4.15 -6.44
CA GLY A 44 7.16 -3.23 -5.31
C GLY A 44 6.60 -1.87 -5.70
N ALA A 45 6.99 -1.33 -6.87
CA ALA A 45 6.42 -0.08 -7.37
C ALA A 45 4.92 -0.22 -7.69
N CYS A 46 4.50 -1.32 -8.33
CA CYS A 46 3.09 -1.62 -8.58
C CYS A 46 2.28 -1.75 -7.27
N VAL A 47 2.80 -2.48 -6.30
CA VAL A 47 2.16 -2.61 -4.98
C VAL A 47 1.97 -1.24 -4.33
N ASN A 48 3.04 -0.44 -4.25
CA ASN A 48 2.97 0.88 -3.64
C ASN A 48 2.05 1.85 -4.40
N ALA A 49 1.98 1.75 -5.74
CA ALA A 49 1.05 2.53 -6.54
C ALA A 49 -0.41 2.23 -6.19
N VAL A 50 -0.78 0.94 -6.12
CA VAL A 50 -2.16 0.55 -5.77
C VAL A 50 -2.50 0.91 -4.32
N LEU A 51 -1.57 0.71 -3.37
CA LEU A 51 -1.74 1.14 -1.97
C LEU A 51 -2.02 2.64 -1.87
N ALA A 52 -1.22 3.45 -2.55
CA ALA A 52 -1.37 4.90 -2.56
C ALA A 52 -2.67 5.33 -3.27
N VAL A 53 -3.03 4.72 -4.42
CA VAL A 53 -4.31 4.98 -5.10
C VAL A 53 -5.48 4.63 -4.20
N ALA A 54 -5.46 3.48 -3.52
CA ALA A 54 -6.51 3.10 -2.58
C ALA A 54 -6.70 4.16 -1.47
N ALA A 55 -5.60 4.62 -0.87
CA ALA A 55 -5.63 5.63 0.18
C ALA A 55 -6.08 7.00 -0.33
N LEU A 56 -5.56 7.44 -1.48
CA LEU A 56 -5.78 8.78 -2.02
C LEU A 56 -7.13 8.94 -2.73
N VAL A 57 -7.60 7.91 -3.43
CA VAL A 57 -8.80 7.99 -4.29
C VAL A 57 -10.02 7.44 -3.59
N VAL A 58 -9.92 6.27 -2.98
CA VAL A 58 -11.08 5.65 -2.30
C VAL A 58 -11.18 6.13 -0.85
N GLY A 59 -10.05 6.21 -0.14
CA GLY A 59 -9.94 6.76 1.20
C GLY A 59 -9.11 5.90 2.15
N LEU A 60 -8.82 6.45 3.33
CA LEU A 60 -7.92 5.85 4.32
C LEU A 60 -8.23 4.37 4.60
N TRP A 61 -9.47 4.03 4.90
CA TRP A 61 -9.84 2.66 5.26
C TRP A 61 -9.70 1.66 4.11
N SER A 62 -9.88 2.11 2.85
CA SER A 62 -9.58 1.29 1.68
C SER A 62 -8.07 1.02 1.60
N GLY A 63 -7.25 2.05 1.76
CA GLY A 63 -5.80 1.90 1.83
C GLY A 63 -5.37 0.94 2.94
N VAL A 64 -5.93 1.07 4.15
CA VAL A 64 -5.67 0.17 5.29
C VAL A 64 -6.06 -1.28 4.95
N THR A 65 -7.26 -1.50 4.39
CA THR A 65 -7.71 -2.85 4.01
C THR A 65 -6.76 -3.49 2.99
N VAL A 66 -6.41 -2.76 1.93
CA VAL A 66 -5.47 -3.25 0.91
C VAL A 66 -4.07 -3.48 1.49
N ALA A 67 -3.60 -2.61 2.39
CA ALA A 67 -2.30 -2.73 3.05
C ALA A 67 -2.16 -3.99 3.90
N VAL A 68 -3.24 -4.40 4.56
CA VAL A 68 -3.29 -5.62 5.39
C VAL A 68 -3.46 -6.87 4.54
N LEU A 69 -4.39 -6.86 3.59
CA LEU A 69 -4.69 -8.04 2.78
C LEU A 69 -3.59 -8.40 1.78
N SER A 70 -2.93 -7.40 1.19
CA SER A 70 -1.92 -7.59 0.16
C SER A 70 -0.80 -8.57 0.57
N PRO A 71 -0.10 -8.40 1.71
CA PRO A 71 0.99 -9.31 2.06
C PRO A 71 0.50 -10.71 2.47
N VAL A 72 -0.75 -10.84 2.96
CA VAL A 72 -1.36 -12.15 3.24
C VAL A 72 -1.54 -12.93 1.94
N PHE A 73 -2.17 -12.31 0.94
CA PHE A 73 -2.37 -12.96 -0.36
C PHE A 73 -1.04 -13.22 -1.07
N ALA A 74 -0.07 -12.30 -0.99
CA ALA A 74 1.26 -12.51 -1.54
C ALA A 74 1.93 -13.74 -0.93
N PHE A 75 1.84 -13.92 0.40
CA PHE A 75 2.34 -15.10 1.09
C PHE A 75 1.62 -16.38 0.67
N LEU A 76 0.28 -16.39 0.66
CA LEU A 76 -0.53 -17.55 0.28
C LEU A 76 -0.29 -17.99 -1.18
N LEU A 77 -0.02 -17.05 -2.07
CA LEU A 77 0.24 -17.33 -3.50
C LEU A 77 1.73 -17.55 -3.81
N GLY A 78 2.59 -17.58 -2.82
CA GLY A 78 4.02 -17.78 -3.02
C GLY A 78 4.73 -16.65 -3.76
N ILE A 79 4.18 -15.42 -3.74
CA ILE A 79 4.71 -14.28 -4.46
C ILE A 79 5.80 -13.55 -3.64
N GLY A 80 5.63 -13.48 -2.33
CA GLY A 80 6.56 -12.82 -1.41
C GLY A 80 7.51 -13.79 -0.69
N PRO A 81 8.26 -13.29 0.30
CA PRO A 81 9.07 -14.12 1.17
C PRO A 81 8.24 -15.19 1.88
N GLN A 82 8.68 -16.46 1.80
CA GLN A 82 7.95 -17.60 2.36
C GLN A 82 8.27 -17.82 3.84
N VAL A 83 8.42 -16.75 4.60
CA VAL A 83 8.62 -16.74 6.05
C VAL A 83 7.45 -16.02 6.69
N PRO A 84 6.54 -16.72 7.40
CA PRO A 84 5.30 -16.15 7.92
C PRO A 84 5.52 -14.92 8.83
N GLN A 85 6.63 -14.92 9.58
CA GLN A 85 6.98 -13.85 10.50
C GLN A 85 7.25 -12.49 9.81
N VAL A 86 7.56 -12.50 8.50
CA VAL A 86 7.75 -11.28 7.72
C VAL A 86 6.42 -10.61 7.35
N VAL A 87 5.33 -11.37 7.25
CA VAL A 87 4.02 -10.87 6.82
C VAL A 87 3.51 -9.71 7.70
N PRO A 88 3.48 -9.82 9.04
CA PRO A 88 3.08 -8.71 9.91
C PRO A 88 3.97 -7.47 9.77
N ALA A 89 5.26 -7.65 9.55
CA ALA A 89 6.17 -6.53 9.35
C ALA A 89 5.88 -5.78 8.03
N ILE A 90 5.58 -6.51 6.95
CA ILE A 90 5.16 -5.91 5.67
C ILE A 90 3.83 -5.19 5.83
N MET A 91 2.87 -5.78 6.54
CA MET A 91 1.60 -5.11 6.88
C MET A 91 1.85 -3.78 7.59
N ALA A 92 2.68 -3.77 8.63
CA ALA A 92 3.01 -2.57 9.39
C ALA A 92 3.65 -1.49 8.50
N GLY A 93 4.62 -1.85 7.66
CA GLY A 93 5.23 -0.92 6.71
C GLY A 93 4.24 -0.35 5.69
N ASN A 94 3.33 -1.19 5.16
CA ASN A 94 2.27 -0.74 4.27
C ASN A 94 1.27 0.18 4.98
N LEU A 95 0.89 -0.15 6.22
CA LEU A 95 0.02 0.69 7.05
C LEU A 95 0.63 2.07 7.30
N VAL A 96 1.91 2.12 7.70
CA VAL A 96 2.64 3.39 7.88
C VAL A 96 2.57 4.23 6.61
N PHE A 97 2.81 3.63 5.45
CA PHE A 97 2.77 4.33 4.16
C PHE A 97 1.39 4.91 3.86
N VAL A 98 0.33 4.09 3.90
CA VAL A 98 -1.02 4.53 3.52
C VAL A 98 -1.63 5.52 4.51
N VAL A 99 -1.39 5.32 5.81
CA VAL A 99 -1.90 6.19 6.87
C VAL A 99 -1.26 7.57 6.77
N LEU A 100 0.06 7.65 6.73
CA LEU A 100 0.75 8.93 6.62
C LEU A 100 0.41 9.64 5.32
N LEU A 101 0.37 8.93 4.20
CA LEU A 101 0.01 9.53 2.91
C LEU A 101 -1.40 10.11 2.93
N ALA A 102 -2.38 9.37 3.45
CA ALA A 102 -3.76 9.84 3.53
C ALA A 102 -3.96 11.02 4.48
N LEU A 103 -3.25 11.04 5.62
CA LEU A 103 -3.38 12.10 6.62
C LEU A 103 -2.65 13.39 6.22
N LEU A 104 -1.49 13.26 5.57
CA LEU A 104 -0.63 14.41 5.25
C LEU A 104 -0.98 15.05 3.90
N GLU A 105 -1.53 14.29 2.93
CA GLU A 105 -1.78 14.77 1.55
C GLU A 105 -2.70 15.99 1.49
N GLY A 106 -3.67 16.09 2.41
CA GLY A 106 -4.53 17.27 2.56
C GLY A 106 -5.67 17.37 1.54
N GLY A 107 -5.94 16.32 0.79
CA GLY A 107 -7.08 16.22 -0.12
C GLY A 107 -6.85 16.86 -1.50
N ALA A 108 -7.92 16.90 -2.30
CA ALA A 108 -7.85 17.30 -3.71
C ALA A 108 -7.45 18.77 -3.95
N VAL A 109 -7.71 19.64 -2.98
CA VAL A 109 -7.38 21.10 -3.05
C VAL A 109 -6.03 21.45 -2.44
N ALA A 110 -5.31 20.47 -1.87
CA ALA A 110 -4.01 20.75 -1.28
C ALA A 110 -2.98 21.18 -2.35
N PRO A 111 -2.09 22.11 -2.02
CA PRO A 111 -1.05 22.57 -2.93
C PRO A 111 -0.09 21.43 -3.25
N LEU A 112 0.49 21.46 -4.45
CA LEU A 112 1.34 20.39 -4.98
C LEU A 112 2.54 20.07 -4.07
N TRP A 113 3.16 21.09 -3.47
CA TRP A 113 4.28 20.90 -2.54
C TRP A 113 3.88 20.06 -1.32
N ARG A 114 2.68 20.27 -0.75
CA ARG A 114 2.17 19.49 0.38
C ARG A 114 1.98 18.03 0.01
N ARG A 115 1.41 17.76 -1.16
CA ARG A 115 1.20 16.41 -1.69
C ARG A 115 2.54 15.71 -1.94
N GLY A 116 3.52 16.45 -2.48
CA GLY A 116 4.89 15.95 -2.66
C GLY A 116 5.58 15.66 -1.33
N ALA A 117 5.47 16.56 -0.35
CA ALA A 117 6.03 16.35 0.99
C ALA A 117 5.38 15.14 1.69
N ALA A 118 4.05 14.99 1.62
CA ALA A 118 3.34 13.85 2.17
C ALA A 118 3.83 12.53 1.57
N TRP A 119 4.01 12.48 0.27
CA TRP A 119 4.55 11.32 -0.44
C TRP A 119 5.98 10.97 0.02
N LEU A 120 6.89 11.94 0.04
CA LEU A 120 8.27 11.73 0.45
C LEU A 120 8.37 11.25 1.90
N VAL A 121 7.66 11.90 2.82
CA VAL A 121 7.62 11.51 4.24
C VAL A 121 7.05 10.11 4.41
N SER A 122 5.97 9.78 3.73
CA SER A 122 5.34 8.45 3.82
C SER A 122 6.23 7.35 3.27
N ALA A 123 6.95 7.59 2.16
CA ALA A 123 7.91 6.65 1.59
C ALA A 123 9.10 6.42 2.52
N ALA A 124 9.67 7.50 3.08
CA ALA A 124 10.76 7.41 4.04
C ALA A 124 10.35 6.69 5.33
N ALA A 125 9.16 6.99 5.86
CA ALA A 125 8.62 6.33 7.04
C ALA A 125 8.37 4.84 6.81
N LYS A 126 7.81 4.44 5.66
CA LYS A 126 7.66 3.04 5.29
C LYS A 126 9.01 2.33 5.23
N PHE A 127 9.99 2.93 4.57
CA PHE A 127 11.34 2.38 4.51
C PHE A 127 11.92 2.18 5.92
N GLY A 128 11.87 3.21 6.78
CA GLY A 128 12.34 3.14 8.15
C GLY A 128 11.63 2.04 8.96
N ALA A 129 10.30 1.94 8.86
CA ALA A 129 9.52 0.91 9.53
C ALA A 129 9.94 -0.50 9.10
N LEU A 130 10.06 -0.75 7.80
CA LEU A 130 10.45 -2.06 7.28
C LEU A 130 11.91 -2.40 7.62
N TYR A 131 12.82 -1.44 7.53
CA TYR A 131 14.19 -1.64 7.92
C TYR A 131 14.32 -2.02 9.40
N LEU A 132 13.64 -1.30 10.29
CA LEU A 132 13.65 -1.60 11.72
C LEU A 132 12.97 -2.93 12.04
N LEU A 133 11.80 -3.20 11.48
CA LEU A 133 11.02 -4.39 11.81
C LEU A 133 11.60 -5.66 11.18
N VAL A 134 12.10 -5.61 9.95
CA VAL A 134 12.61 -6.80 9.27
C VAL A 134 14.12 -6.94 9.47
N VAL A 135 14.90 -5.92 9.11
CA VAL A 135 16.37 -6.03 9.10
C VAL A 135 16.94 -6.04 10.53
N LYS A 136 16.43 -5.17 11.41
CA LYS A 136 16.96 -5.08 12.77
C LYS A 136 16.29 -6.02 13.76
N LEU A 137 14.95 -6.07 13.78
CA LEU A 137 14.23 -6.85 14.79
C LEU A 137 14.06 -8.31 14.35
N LEU A 138 13.46 -8.57 13.18
CA LEU A 138 13.14 -9.94 12.77
C LEU A 138 14.40 -10.76 12.51
N CYS A 139 15.39 -10.25 11.80
CA CYS A 139 16.65 -10.95 11.57
C CYS A 139 17.46 -11.20 12.85
N ALA A 140 17.24 -10.41 13.93
CA ALA A 140 17.89 -10.63 15.22
C ALA A 140 17.16 -11.66 16.09
N VAL A 141 15.83 -11.77 15.97
CA VAL A 141 15.00 -12.60 16.87
C VAL A 141 14.69 -13.96 16.24
N VAL A 142 14.48 -14.03 14.94
CA VAL A 142 14.16 -15.28 14.24
C VAL A 142 15.46 -15.97 13.81
N PRO A 143 15.66 -17.26 14.15
CA PRO A 143 16.85 -18.00 13.72
C PRO A 143 16.80 -18.29 12.20
N LEU A 144 17.15 -17.27 11.42
CA LEU A 144 17.25 -17.38 9.97
C LEU A 144 18.61 -17.94 9.57
N LYS A 145 18.62 -18.78 8.52
CA LYS A 145 19.89 -19.19 7.90
C LYS A 145 20.54 -17.97 7.23
N GLU A 146 21.86 -17.90 7.25
CA GLU A 146 22.64 -16.79 6.65
C GLU A 146 22.13 -16.35 5.26
N PRO A 147 21.88 -17.24 4.28
CA PRO A 147 21.37 -16.81 2.98
C PRO A 147 20.01 -16.10 3.06
N GLN A 148 19.14 -16.49 4.01
CA GLN A 148 17.83 -15.86 4.20
C GLN A 148 17.96 -14.48 4.86
N ALA A 149 18.80 -14.34 5.86
CA ALA A 149 19.06 -13.06 6.53
C ALA A 149 19.65 -12.03 5.56
N ALA A 150 20.62 -12.43 4.74
CA ALA A 150 21.20 -11.59 3.72
C ALA A 150 20.16 -11.17 2.66
N MET A 151 19.33 -12.11 2.20
CA MET A 151 18.23 -11.83 1.28
C MET A 151 17.23 -10.82 1.86
N PHE A 152 16.80 -10.97 3.11
CA PHE A 152 15.88 -10.04 3.75
C PHE A 152 16.49 -8.67 3.93
N THR A 153 17.75 -8.60 4.33
CA THR A 153 18.48 -7.34 4.43
C THR A 153 18.53 -6.62 3.07
N ALA A 154 18.81 -7.35 2.00
CA ALA A 154 18.82 -6.79 0.64
C ALA A 154 17.42 -6.32 0.21
N MET A 155 16.36 -7.11 0.47
CA MET A 155 14.99 -6.81 0.03
C MET A 155 14.31 -5.69 0.82
N PHE A 156 14.57 -5.60 2.12
CA PHE A 156 13.86 -4.68 3.03
C PHE A 156 14.67 -3.44 3.42
N SER A 157 15.78 -3.16 2.73
CA SER A 157 16.52 -1.90 2.87
C SER A 157 16.22 -0.95 1.69
N TYR A 158 17.21 -0.46 1.02
CA TYR A 158 17.12 0.54 -0.05
C TYR A 158 16.03 0.28 -1.12
N PRO A 159 15.77 -0.96 -1.60
CA PRO A 159 14.71 -1.20 -2.58
C PRO A 159 13.31 -0.77 -2.11
N GLN A 160 13.04 -0.83 -0.80
CA GLN A 160 11.74 -0.39 -0.27
C GLN A 160 11.52 1.11 -0.42
N LEU A 161 12.55 1.92 -0.25
CA LEU A 161 12.48 3.36 -0.48
C LEU A 161 12.23 3.65 -1.96
N VAL A 162 12.99 3.05 -2.85
CA VAL A 162 12.86 3.25 -4.30
C VAL A 162 11.48 2.88 -4.79
N THR A 163 10.97 1.72 -4.38
CA THR A 163 9.64 1.25 -4.81
C THR A 163 8.50 2.09 -4.21
N ALA A 164 8.63 2.57 -2.98
CA ALA A 164 7.64 3.46 -2.37
C ALA A 164 7.63 4.83 -3.04
N LEU A 165 8.79 5.35 -3.42
CA LEU A 165 8.90 6.60 -4.18
C LEU A 165 8.31 6.44 -5.59
N ALA A 166 8.70 5.40 -6.33
CA ALA A 166 8.18 5.16 -7.67
C ALA A 166 6.66 4.94 -7.68
N GLY A 167 6.16 4.05 -6.83
CA GLY A 167 4.72 3.76 -6.73
C GLY A 167 3.89 4.95 -6.25
N GLY A 168 4.39 5.71 -5.27
CA GLY A 168 3.74 6.93 -4.80
C GLY A 168 3.68 8.02 -5.86
N ALA A 169 4.75 8.21 -6.65
CA ALA A 169 4.75 9.13 -7.78
C ALA A 169 3.68 8.76 -8.82
N ILE A 170 3.61 7.49 -9.21
CA ILE A 170 2.58 6.97 -10.12
C ILE A 170 1.18 7.27 -9.56
N ALA A 171 0.96 7.01 -8.28
CA ALA A 171 -0.33 7.26 -7.65
C ALA A 171 -0.70 8.75 -7.60
N LEU A 172 0.24 9.65 -7.33
CA LEU A 172 0.01 11.10 -7.36
C LEU A 172 -0.38 11.60 -8.76
N MET A 173 0.16 10.98 -9.82
CA MET A 173 -0.22 11.28 -11.21
C MET A 173 -1.61 10.73 -11.55
N LEU A 174 -1.95 9.54 -11.06
CA LEU A 174 -3.23 8.88 -11.34
C LEU A 174 -4.39 9.37 -10.47
N ALA A 175 -4.12 9.85 -9.26
CA ALA A 175 -5.18 10.23 -8.32
C ALA A 175 -6.09 11.36 -8.84
N PRO A 176 -5.61 12.46 -9.47
CA PRO A 176 -6.48 13.51 -9.97
C PRO A 176 -7.46 13.04 -11.06
N PRO A 177 -7.04 12.35 -12.14
CA PRO A 177 -7.99 11.87 -13.15
C PRO A 177 -8.94 10.82 -12.60
N LEU A 178 -8.49 9.93 -11.71
CA LEU A 178 -9.35 8.93 -11.08
C LEU A 178 -10.40 9.58 -10.16
N ARG A 179 -10.04 10.57 -9.36
CA ARG A 179 -11.00 11.33 -8.54
C ARG A 179 -12.07 12.01 -9.41
N ARG A 180 -11.68 12.60 -10.55
CA ARG A 180 -12.62 13.20 -11.51
C ARG A 180 -13.55 12.16 -12.12
N ALA A 181 -13.03 11.03 -12.59
CA ALA A 181 -13.81 9.95 -13.18
C ALA A 181 -14.82 9.36 -12.18
N LEU A 182 -14.43 9.24 -10.91
CA LEU A 182 -15.26 8.75 -9.84
C LEU A 182 -16.16 9.83 -9.20
N LYS A 183 -16.12 11.07 -9.71
CA LYS A 183 -16.86 12.22 -9.16
C LYS A 183 -16.61 12.45 -7.66
N ARG A 184 -15.36 12.45 -7.28
CA ARG A 184 -14.86 12.64 -5.90
C ARG A 184 -14.00 13.88 -5.76
#